data_b1734d00eb167c72fef4cfab8b3dfeb9
#
_entry.id   b1734d00eb167c72fef4cfab8b3dfeb9
#
_cell.length_a   1.000
_cell.length_b   1.000
_cell.length_c   1.000
_cell.angle_alpha   90.00
_cell.angle_beta   90.00
_cell.angle_gamma   90.00
#
_symmetry.space_group_name_H-M   'P 1'
#
loop_
_entity.id
_entity.type
_entity.pdbx_description
1 polymer ?
#
loop_
_entity_poly.entity_id
_entity_poly.type
_entity_poly.pdbx_seq_one_letter_code
_entity_poly.pdbx_strand_id
1 'polypeptide(L)'
;MGPVFDGDPIFPEKKVEFFGQPLFAVAATTTELARKAVLKAKITYKDLKPVITIKEALNKKQFLFKPRKVKKGNPSKKITNSKNNLKGNFTTGSQDHFYLEVQADFVVPKEDDNFLVYSSTQHPSETQQLIAKMLNQKS
;
A
#
# COMPACT_ATOMS: atom_id res chain seq x y z
N MET A 1 2.39 3.63 9.92
CA MET A 1 3.86 3.50 9.71
C MET A 1 4.05 2.79 8.38
N GLY A 2 4.54 3.45 7.35
CA GLY A 2 4.72 2.87 6.02
C GLY A 2 6.15 3.07 5.52
N PRO A 3 6.64 2.20 4.64
CA PRO A 3 8.02 2.27 4.15
C PRO A 3 8.28 3.49 3.26
N VAL A 4 7.26 3.96 2.54
CA VAL A 4 7.40 5.07 1.58
C VAL A 4 6.85 6.38 2.14
N PHE A 5 5.78 6.31 2.92
CA PHE A 5 5.15 7.47 3.54
C PHE A 5 5.02 7.23 5.04
N ASP A 6 5.59 8.14 5.82
CA ASP A 6 5.38 8.16 7.25
C ASP A 6 3.89 8.40 7.53
N GLY A 7 3.29 7.50 8.31
CA GLY A 7 1.88 7.61 8.68
C GLY A 7 0.92 6.74 7.90
N ASP A 8 1.37 5.93 6.94
CA ASP A 8 0.49 4.92 6.34
C ASP A 8 -0.01 3.95 7.42
N PRO A 9 -1.32 3.80 7.61
CA PRO A 9 -1.86 2.92 8.62
C PRO A 9 -1.68 1.46 8.18
N ILE A 10 -1.29 0.59 9.12
CA ILE A 10 -1.27 -0.87 8.89
C ILE A 10 -2.70 -1.38 8.75
N PHE A 11 -3.60 -0.88 9.59
CA PHE A 11 -5.04 -1.14 9.54
C PHE A 11 -5.80 0.18 9.43
N PRO A 12 -6.95 0.21 8.75
CA PRO A 12 -7.76 1.41 8.65
C PRO A 12 -8.38 1.76 10.01
N GLU A 13 -8.24 3.02 10.43
CA GLU A 13 -8.83 3.48 11.69
C GLU A 13 -10.34 3.76 11.58
N LYS A 14 -10.78 4.29 10.46
CA LYS A 14 -12.16 4.80 10.29
C LYS A 14 -12.82 4.40 8.98
N LYS A 15 -12.04 4.13 7.95
CA LYS A 15 -12.56 3.96 6.59
C LYS A 15 -11.76 2.93 5.84
N VAL A 16 -12.45 1.98 5.25
CA VAL A 16 -11.86 1.06 4.27
C VAL A 16 -11.82 1.78 2.92
N GLU A 17 -10.65 1.84 2.30
CA GLU A 17 -10.44 2.65 1.11
C GLU A 17 -10.39 1.83 -0.18
N PHE A 18 -10.05 0.56 -0.10
CA PHE A 18 -9.97 -0.33 -1.26
C PHE A 18 -10.33 -1.76 -0.90
N PHE A 19 -10.73 -2.52 -1.92
CA PHE A 19 -11.03 -3.94 -1.77
C PHE A 19 -9.75 -4.72 -1.42
N GLY A 20 -9.86 -5.62 -0.42
CA GLY A 20 -8.71 -6.40 0.06
C GLY A 20 -7.83 -5.69 1.10
N GLN A 21 -8.20 -4.49 1.55
CA GLN A 21 -7.48 -3.81 2.63
C GLN A 21 -7.56 -4.63 3.93
N PRO A 22 -6.42 -4.96 4.60
CA PRO A 22 -6.42 -5.63 5.89
C PRO A 22 -7.09 -4.76 6.94
N LEU A 23 -8.03 -5.32 7.70
CA LEU A 23 -8.81 -4.59 8.70
C LEU A 23 -8.29 -4.77 10.11
N PHE A 24 -7.82 -5.96 10.44
CA PHE A 24 -7.30 -6.33 11.74
C PHE A 24 -6.45 -7.59 11.64
N ALA A 25 -5.71 -7.90 12.67
CA ALA A 25 -4.99 -9.16 12.83
C ALA A 25 -5.43 -9.85 14.12
N VAL A 26 -5.29 -11.17 14.14
CA VAL A 26 -5.57 -12.01 15.32
C VAL A 26 -4.33 -12.80 15.67
N ALA A 27 -3.89 -12.66 16.92
CA ALA A 27 -2.86 -13.50 17.51
C ALA A 27 -3.51 -14.61 18.34
N ALA A 28 -2.99 -15.82 18.24
CA ALA A 28 -3.40 -16.97 19.05
C ALA A 28 -2.21 -17.91 19.26
N THR A 29 -2.37 -18.88 20.16
CA THR A 29 -1.32 -19.85 20.47
C THR A 29 -1.03 -20.81 19.32
N THR A 30 -1.95 -20.97 18.38
CA THR A 30 -1.74 -21.76 17.16
C THR A 30 -2.34 -21.05 15.96
N THR A 31 -1.79 -21.32 14.77
CA THR A 31 -2.32 -20.79 13.50
C THR A 31 -3.77 -21.23 13.25
N GLU A 32 -4.12 -22.45 13.64
CA GLU A 32 -5.49 -22.96 13.49
C GLU A 32 -6.47 -22.17 14.36
N LEU A 33 -6.13 -21.88 15.60
CA LEU A 33 -6.95 -21.06 16.49
C LEU A 33 -7.09 -19.63 15.96
N ALA A 34 -6.01 -19.03 15.45
CA ALA A 34 -6.05 -17.71 14.85
C ALA A 34 -7.00 -17.67 13.66
N ARG A 35 -6.93 -18.64 12.75
CA ARG A 35 -7.84 -18.76 11.60
C ARG A 35 -9.30 -18.92 12.02
N LYS A 36 -9.59 -19.78 12.99
CA LYS A 36 -10.93 -19.97 13.54
C LYS A 36 -11.47 -18.68 14.19
N ALA A 37 -10.62 -17.93 14.87
CA ALA A 37 -10.99 -16.68 15.51
C ALA A 37 -11.33 -15.59 14.50
N VAL A 38 -10.56 -15.47 13.43
CA VAL A 38 -10.85 -14.52 12.32
C VAL A 38 -12.25 -14.75 11.75
N LEU A 39 -12.65 -16.00 11.56
CA LEU A 39 -13.98 -16.33 11.01
C LEU A 39 -15.14 -15.97 11.94
N LYS A 40 -14.89 -15.71 13.23
CA LYS A 40 -15.90 -15.27 14.18
C LYS A 40 -16.08 -13.75 14.21
N ALA A 41 -15.20 -13.00 13.57
CA ALA A 41 -15.30 -11.55 13.52
C ALA A 41 -16.54 -11.13 12.73
N LYS A 42 -17.36 -10.27 13.34
CA LYS A 42 -18.52 -9.65 12.69
C LYS A 42 -18.17 -8.19 12.41
N ILE A 43 -18.21 -7.81 11.14
CA ILE A 43 -17.86 -6.46 10.71
C ILE A 43 -19.10 -5.85 10.08
N THR A 44 -19.50 -4.68 10.56
CA THR A 44 -20.60 -3.90 9.98
C THR A 44 -20.03 -2.68 9.29
N TYR A 45 -20.45 -2.46 8.05
CA TYR A 45 -20.03 -1.33 7.23
C TYR A 45 -21.17 -0.34 7.04
N LYS A 46 -20.80 0.93 6.94
CA LYS A 46 -21.63 1.96 6.35
C LYS A 46 -21.06 2.25 4.96
N ASP A 47 -21.83 1.93 3.94
CA ASP A 47 -21.40 2.10 2.57
C ASP A 47 -21.21 3.57 2.21
N LEU A 48 -20.08 3.86 1.57
CA LEU A 48 -19.77 5.14 0.99
C LEU A 48 -19.79 5.03 -0.54
N LYS A 49 -20.13 6.13 -1.21
CA LYS A 49 -20.11 6.14 -2.67
C LYS A 49 -18.66 5.99 -3.17
N PRO A 50 -18.32 4.89 -3.86
CA PRO A 50 -16.96 4.68 -4.33
C PRO A 50 -16.62 5.61 -5.50
N VAL A 51 -15.32 5.80 -5.72
CA VAL A 51 -14.76 6.45 -6.91
C VAL A 51 -13.81 5.46 -7.56
N ILE A 52 -14.27 4.84 -8.64
CA ILE A 52 -13.59 3.70 -9.28
C ILE A 52 -13.08 4.00 -10.70
N THR A 53 -13.42 5.16 -11.26
CA THR A 53 -12.94 5.54 -12.59
C THR A 53 -12.02 6.75 -12.54
N ILE A 54 -11.02 6.77 -13.41
CA ILE A 54 -10.09 7.90 -13.56
C ILE A 54 -10.85 9.20 -13.84
N LYS A 55 -11.85 9.15 -14.73
CA LYS A 55 -12.68 10.31 -15.09
C LYS A 55 -13.41 10.89 -13.88
N GLU A 56 -14.00 10.02 -13.05
CA GLU A 56 -14.70 10.45 -11.84
C GLU A 56 -13.73 11.02 -10.81
N ALA A 57 -12.57 10.38 -10.60
CA ALA A 57 -11.52 10.86 -9.71
C ALA A 57 -11.01 12.25 -10.10
N LEU A 58 -10.77 12.48 -11.39
CA LEU A 58 -10.37 13.77 -11.92
C LEU A 58 -11.44 14.86 -11.72
N ASN A 59 -12.70 14.53 -12.01
CA ASN A 59 -13.83 15.45 -11.82
C ASN A 59 -14.02 15.86 -10.36
N LYS A 60 -13.86 14.90 -9.45
CA LYS A 60 -13.95 15.13 -8.01
C LYS A 60 -12.66 15.68 -7.38
N LYS A 61 -11.59 15.83 -8.16
CA LYS A 61 -10.25 16.20 -7.69
C LYS A 61 -9.75 15.30 -6.55
N GLN A 62 -10.13 14.03 -6.59
CA GLN A 62 -9.74 13.03 -5.61
C GLN A 62 -8.50 12.29 -6.08
N PHE A 63 -7.38 12.55 -5.44
CA PHE A 63 -6.07 11.99 -5.77
C PHE A 63 -5.51 11.25 -4.55
N LEU A 64 -4.83 10.12 -4.77
CA LEU A 64 -4.10 9.41 -3.71
C LEU A 64 -2.93 10.24 -3.20
N PHE A 65 -2.21 10.90 -4.12
CA PHE A 65 -1.04 11.71 -3.80
C PHE A 65 -1.07 13.03 -4.54
N LYS A 66 -0.36 14.02 -3.99
CA LYS A 66 -0.13 15.28 -4.71
C LYS A 66 0.68 15.01 -5.99
N PRO A 67 0.26 15.51 -7.15
CA PRO A 67 1.00 15.32 -8.39
C PRO A 67 2.43 15.84 -8.26
N ARG A 68 3.41 14.99 -8.55
CA ARG A 68 4.80 15.41 -8.68
C ARG A 68 5.01 16.01 -10.06
N LYS A 69 5.56 17.22 -10.12
CA LYS A 69 5.79 17.93 -11.39
C LYS A 69 7.28 18.17 -11.57
N VAL A 70 7.82 17.71 -12.69
CA VAL A 70 9.17 18.09 -13.16
C VAL A 70 8.98 18.94 -14.40
N LYS A 71 9.44 20.18 -14.38
CA LYS A 71 9.24 21.14 -15.45
C LYS A 71 10.51 21.95 -15.68
N LYS A 72 10.96 22.02 -16.94
CA LYS A 72 12.03 22.91 -17.39
C LYS A 72 11.49 23.89 -18.42
N GLY A 73 11.60 25.18 -18.17
CA GLY A 73 11.07 26.22 -19.04
C GLY A 73 9.55 26.27 -19.11
N ASN A 74 9.00 26.57 -20.28
CA ASN A 74 7.56 26.62 -20.54
C ASN A 74 7.16 25.58 -21.59
N PRO A 75 6.94 24.31 -21.21
CA PRO A 75 6.62 23.25 -22.15
C PRO A 75 5.28 23.48 -22.87
N SER A 76 4.26 24.00 -22.18
CA SER A 76 2.96 24.25 -22.78
C SER A 76 3.08 25.24 -23.99
N LYS A 77 3.80 26.34 -23.79
CA LYS A 77 4.03 27.32 -24.89
C LYS A 77 4.83 26.71 -26.05
N LYS A 78 5.84 25.87 -25.73
CA LYS A 78 6.65 25.20 -26.75
C LYS A 78 5.84 24.20 -27.57
N ILE A 79 4.99 23.39 -26.92
CA ILE A 79 4.11 22.45 -27.59
C ILE A 79 3.11 23.18 -28.48
N THR A 80 2.42 24.20 -27.95
CA THR A 80 1.42 24.97 -28.72
C THR A 80 2.00 25.64 -29.95
N ASN A 81 3.24 26.15 -29.85
CA ASN A 81 3.91 26.86 -30.96
C ASN A 81 4.71 25.93 -31.88
N SER A 82 4.72 24.63 -31.63
CA SER A 82 5.41 23.66 -32.49
C SER A 82 4.63 23.43 -33.77
N LYS A 83 5.34 23.47 -34.92
CA LYS A 83 4.76 23.15 -36.24
C LYS A 83 4.33 21.68 -36.32
N ASN A 84 5.09 20.78 -35.66
CA ASN A 84 4.83 19.37 -35.61
C ASN A 84 4.24 19.00 -34.22
N ASN A 85 2.92 18.90 -34.19
CA ASN A 85 2.18 18.69 -32.96
C ASN A 85 1.18 17.55 -33.17
N LEU A 86 1.23 16.54 -32.29
CA LEU A 86 0.29 15.44 -32.27
C LEU A 86 -0.40 15.39 -30.90
N LYS A 87 -1.72 15.29 -30.91
CA LYS A 87 -2.53 15.14 -29.71
C LYS A 87 -3.46 13.94 -29.86
N GLY A 88 -3.49 13.11 -28.86
CA GLY A 88 -4.35 11.92 -28.84
C GLY A 88 -4.66 11.46 -27.43
N ASN A 89 -5.59 10.51 -27.32
CA ASN A 89 -5.90 9.80 -26.10
C ASN A 89 -5.47 8.36 -26.25
N PHE A 90 -4.85 7.83 -25.21
CA PHE A 90 -4.46 6.43 -25.13
C PHE A 90 -4.99 5.83 -23.83
N THR A 91 -5.57 4.64 -23.90
CA THR A 91 -6.10 3.94 -22.73
C THR A 91 -5.49 2.54 -22.66
N THR A 92 -4.94 2.20 -21.52
CA THR A 92 -4.46 0.85 -21.21
C THR A 92 -5.27 0.27 -20.06
N GLY A 93 -5.47 -1.03 -20.07
CA GLY A 93 -5.98 -1.76 -18.91
C GLY A 93 -4.92 -1.87 -17.79
N SER A 94 -5.37 -2.13 -16.59
CA SER A 94 -4.49 -2.52 -15.48
C SER A 94 -3.94 -3.93 -15.71
N GLN A 95 -2.76 -4.19 -15.15
CA GLN A 95 -2.13 -5.51 -15.16
C GLN A 95 -1.74 -5.87 -13.74
N ASP A 96 -1.90 -7.15 -13.39
CA ASP A 96 -1.42 -7.74 -12.16
C ASP A 96 -0.26 -8.70 -12.48
N HIS A 97 0.78 -8.67 -11.66
CA HIS A 97 1.94 -9.57 -11.83
C HIS A 97 1.58 -11.03 -11.59
N PHE A 98 0.58 -11.29 -10.78
CA PHE A 98 0.10 -12.62 -10.41
C PHE A 98 1.24 -13.56 -9.99
N TYR A 99 2.08 -13.10 -9.08
CA TYR A 99 3.23 -13.85 -8.58
C TYR A 99 2.79 -15.11 -7.82
N LEU A 100 3.59 -16.18 -7.95
CA LEU A 100 3.28 -17.50 -7.34
C LEU A 100 3.61 -17.52 -5.85
N GLU A 101 4.69 -16.90 -5.43
CA GLU A 101 5.09 -16.82 -4.02
C GLU A 101 4.20 -15.81 -3.30
N VAL A 102 3.46 -16.29 -2.31
CA VAL A 102 2.66 -15.42 -1.45
C VAL A 102 3.55 -14.69 -0.45
N GLN A 103 3.07 -13.54 0.03
CA GLN A 103 3.74 -12.82 1.09
C GLN A 103 3.57 -13.56 2.40
N ALA A 104 4.69 -13.93 3.02
CA ALA A 104 4.72 -14.64 4.28
C ALA A 104 5.92 -14.21 5.11
N ASP A 105 5.72 -14.19 6.43
CA ASP A 105 6.74 -13.87 7.40
C ASP A 105 6.78 -14.93 8.49
N PHE A 106 7.99 -15.30 8.91
CA PHE A 106 8.21 -16.19 10.05
C PHE A 106 9.24 -15.58 10.99
N VAL A 107 8.91 -15.45 12.25
CA VAL A 107 9.74 -14.81 13.26
C VAL A 107 10.13 -15.79 14.34
N VAL A 108 11.43 -15.87 14.62
CA VAL A 108 11.99 -16.68 15.70
C VAL A 108 12.59 -15.76 16.76
N PRO A 109 12.02 -15.70 17.97
CA PRO A 109 12.67 -15.00 19.09
C PRO A 109 14.04 -15.63 19.40
N LYS A 110 15.02 -14.78 19.70
CA LYS A 110 16.36 -15.16 20.13
C LYS A 110 16.65 -14.59 21.51
N GLU A 111 17.83 -14.86 22.04
CA GLU A 111 18.32 -14.27 23.29
C GLU A 111 18.51 -12.77 23.13
N ASP A 112 18.57 -12.04 24.26
CA ASP A 112 18.82 -10.59 24.33
C ASP A 112 17.85 -9.72 23.49
N ASP A 113 16.56 -10.07 23.50
CA ASP A 113 15.49 -9.39 22.76
C ASP A 113 15.76 -9.28 21.24
N ASN A 114 16.57 -10.18 20.70
CA ASN A 114 16.80 -10.30 19.27
C ASN A 114 15.72 -11.15 18.59
N PHE A 115 15.53 -10.92 17.31
CA PHE A 115 14.61 -11.66 16.46
C PHE A 115 15.26 -12.04 15.15
N LEU A 116 15.08 -13.30 14.74
CA LEU A 116 15.40 -13.74 13.39
C LEU A 116 14.12 -13.76 12.57
N VAL A 117 14.08 -12.94 11.52
CA VAL A 117 12.91 -12.78 10.66
C VAL A 117 13.19 -13.35 9.29
N TYR A 118 12.36 -14.28 8.87
CA TYR A 118 12.28 -14.77 7.49
C TYR A 118 11.11 -14.06 6.83
N SER A 119 11.36 -13.32 5.76
CA SER A 119 10.34 -12.51 5.10
C SER A 119 10.48 -12.63 3.58
N SER A 120 9.37 -12.74 2.87
CA SER A 120 9.30 -12.66 1.42
C SER A 120 9.44 -11.19 0.98
N THR A 121 10.65 -10.65 1.05
CA THR A 121 10.97 -9.26 0.72
C THR A 121 12.13 -9.14 -0.24
N GLN A 122 12.09 -8.14 -1.12
CA GLN A 122 13.24 -7.73 -1.94
C GLN A 122 14.09 -6.63 -1.27
N HIS A 123 13.66 -6.12 -0.09
CA HIS A 123 14.32 -5.07 0.67
C HIS A 123 14.60 -5.50 2.12
N PRO A 124 15.52 -6.45 2.37
CA PRO A 124 15.77 -6.99 3.71
C PRO A 124 16.20 -5.92 4.71
N SER A 125 17.05 -4.96 4.30
CA SER A 125 17.49 -3.87 5.17
C SER A 125 16.36 -2.92 5.55
N GLU A 126 15.43 -2.61 4.65
CA GLU A 126 14.25 -1.79 4.95
C GLU A 126 13.31 -2.53 5.92
N THR A 127 13.07 -3.81 5.69
CA THR A 127 12.29 -4.66 6.58
C THR A 127 12.89 -4.67 8.00
N GLN A 128 14.21 -4.84 8.12
CA GLN A 128 14.92 -4.78 9.39
C GLN A 128 14.70 -3.44 10.10
N GLN A 129 14.90 -2.33 9.39
CA GLN A 129 14.74 -0.97 9.95
C GLN A 129 13.31 -0.70 10.41
N LEU A 130 12.30 -1.15 9.65
CA LEU A 130 10.90 -0.97 10.01
C LEU A 130 10.54 -1.77 11.27
N ILE A 131 10.98 -3.03 11.34
CA ILE A 131 10.76 -3.88 12.52
C ILE A 131 11.45 -3.29 13.74
N ALA A 132 12.72 -2.89 13.62
CA ALA A 132 13.46 -2.26 14.70
C ALA A 132 12.77 -0.98 15.21
N LYS A 133 12.29 -0.13 14.29
CA LYS A 133 11.51 1.06 14.63
C LYS A 133 10.21 0.72 15.36
N MET A 134 9.50 -0.33 14.94
CA MET A 134 8.26 -0.78 15.59
C MET A 134 8.50 -1.31 17.02
N LEU A 135 9.62 -1.99 17.21
CA LEU A 135 10.02 -2.55 18.51
C LEU A 135 10.78 -1.55 19.38
N ASN A 136 11.02 -0.33 18.89
CA ASN A 136 11.86 0.68 19.54
C ASN A 136 13.28 0.18 19.83
N GLN A 137 13.81 -0.64 18.92
CA GLN A 137 15.16 -1.22 18.99
C GLN A 137 16.10 -0.54 17.98
N LYS A 138 17.40 -0.73 18.17
CA LYS A 138 18.41 -0.35 17.17
C LYS A 138 18.42 -1.44 16.07
N SER A 139 18.47 -1.01 14.81
CA SER A 139 18.63 -1.90 13.65
C SER A 139 20.07 -2.29 13.42
#